data_61816fb56604bae6dc6da4b1c0c8072b
#
_entry.id   61816fb56604bae6dc6da4b1c0c8072b
#
_cell.length_a   1.000
_cell.length_b   1.000
_cell.length_c   1.000
_cell.angle_alpha   90.00
_cell.angle_beta   90.00
_cell.angle_gamma   90.00
#
_symmetry.space_group_name_H-M   'P 1'
#
loop_
_entity.id
_entity.type
_entity.pdbx_description
1 polymer ?
#
loop_
_entity_poly.entity_id
_entity_poly.type
_entity_poly.pdbx_seq_one_letter_code
_entity_poly.pdbx_strand_id
1 'polypeptide(L)'
;VSWRVIPLEDGTGILSFIITESIQKTPPGALPAYDEKTGWSLTGGWIIQNFRGRNQTLQFGGSIGGNDTYGINFADPWMFGNHVSLSLGIGRSLFRHNFLDRELDVGSFQMTFGRWFGESIKSSLGFELEEKSFSNDNTVSDYYYYFSPQVSINYDTRNVYWNPGKGILVSHYFYFMNGIEPSNY
;
A
#
# COMPACT_ATOMS: atom_id res chain seq x y z
N VAL A 1 20.60 10.75 14.35
CA VAL A 1 21.42 9.73 15.03
C VAL A 1 22.77 10.33 15.32
N SER A 2 23.19 10.39 16.58
CA SER A 2 24.54 10.72 17.00
C SER A 2 25.17 9.51 17.67
N TRP A 3 26.49 9.44 17.64
CA TRP A 3 27.20 8.37 18.30
C TRP A 3 28.40 8.92 19.07
N ARG A 4 28.81 8.24 20.11
CA ARG A 4 30.04 8.53 20.86
C ARG A 4 30.71 7.23 21.29
N VAL A 5 32.02 7.26 21.37
CA VAL A 5 32.81 6.20 21.96
C VAL A 5 33.17 6.59 23.38
N ILE A 6 32.87 5.71 24.34
CA ILE A 6 33.28 5.88 25.73
C ILE A 6 34.40 4.88 25.97
N PRO A 7 35.67 5.36 26.12
CA PRO A 7 36.79 4.47 26.39
C PRO A 7 36.68 3.85 27.78
N LEU A 8 37.04 2.57 27.89
CA LEU A 8 37.14 1.83 29.14
C LEU A 8 38.61 1.65 29.55
N GLU A 9 38.85 1.42 30.82
CA GLU A 9 40.21 1.30 31.38
C GLU A 9 40.97 0.06 30.88
N ASP A 10 40.28 -0.92 30.35
CA ASP A 10 40.86 -2.15 29.80
C ASP A 10 41.29 -2.02 28.32
N GLY A 11 41.27 -0.82 27.78
CA GLY A 11 41.58 -0.55 26.36
C GLY A 11 40.46 -0.86 25.36
N THR A 12 39.30 -1.29 25.85
CA THR A 12 38.08 -1.42 25.04
C THR A 12 37.24 -0.14 25.08
N GLY A 13 36.18 -0.07 24.32
CA GLY A 13 35.29 1.09 24.30
C GLY A 13 33.84 0.70 24.09
N ILE A 14 32.94 1.43 24.73
CA ILE A 14 31.49 1.30 24.50
C ILE A 14 31.09 2.26 23.37
N LEU A 15 30.56 1.73 22.29
CA LEU A 15 29.94 2.52 21.23
C LEU A 15 28.46 2.80 21.59
N SER A 16 28.19 4.05 21.95
CA SER A 16 26.85 4.49 22.33
C SER A 16 26.18 5.21 21.14
N PHE A 17 25.06 4.68 20.66
CA PHE A 17 24.20 5.33 19.66
C PHE A 17 23.07 6.07 20.38
N ILE A 18 22.92 7.34 20.10
CA ILE A 18 21.79 8.15 20.55
C ILE A 18 20.86 8.31 19.36
N ILE A 19 19.72 7.62 19.42
CA ILE A 19 18.69 7.65 18.40
C ILE A 19 17.58 8.56 18.91
N THR A 20 17.36 9.67 18.22
CA THR A 20 16.19 10.52 18.46
C THR A 20 15.15 10.17 17.41
N GLU A 21 14.06 9.57 17.82
CA GLU A 21 12.94 9.30 16.93
C GLU A 21 12.19 10.61 16.65
N SER A 22 12.18 11.03 15.40
CA SER A 22 11.26 12.09 14.96
C SER A 22 10.00 11.40 14.41
N ILE A 23 8.86 11.65 15.03
CA ILE A 23 7.57 11.31 14.43
C ILE A 23 7.41 12.27 13.26
N GLN A 24 7.71 11.80 12.07
CA GLN A 24 7.46 12.56 10.86
C GLN A 24 5.96 12.58 10.61
N LYS A 25 5.29 13.57 11.17
CA LYS A 25 3.89 13.84 10.89
C LYS A 25 3.85 14.61 9.56
N THR A 26 3.61 13.89 8.47
CA THR A 26 3.20 14.56 7.24
C THR A 26 1.84 15.20 7.51
N PRO A 27 1.70 16.52 7.40
CA PRO A 27 0.41 17.16 7.61
C PRO A 27 -0.57 16.63 6.55
N PRO A 28 -1.87 16.52 6.87
CA PRO A 28 -2.87 16.24 5.85
C PRO A 28 -2.83 17.32 4.79
N GLY A 29 -2.83 16.90 3.54
CA GLY A 29 -2.80 17.80 2.39
C GLY A 29 -3.96 17.52 1.46
N ALA A 30 -4.47 18.58 0.80
CA ALA A 30 -5.43 18.46 -0.27
C ALA A 30 -5.08 19.42 -1.39
N LEU A 31 -5.22 18.96 -2.62
CA LEU A 31 -4.91 19.70 -3.83
C LEU A 31 -6.11 19.65 -4.79
N PRO A 32 -6.55 20.79 -5.33
CA PRO A 32 -7.53 20.79 -6.41
C PRO A 32 -6.88 20.30 -7.71
N ALA A 33 -7.64 19.57 -8.50
CA ALA A 33 -7.28 19.16 -9.84
C ALA A 33 -8.47 19.42 -10.79
N TYR A 34 -8.19 19.65 -12.05
CA TYR A 34 -9.19 19.82 -13.08
C TYR A 34 -8.94 18.84 -14.20
N ASP A 35 -9.98 18.12 -14.58
CA ASP A 35 -9.99 17.23 -15.74
C ASP A 35 -11.07 17.71 -16.72
N GLU A 36 -10.78 17.67 -18.03
CA GLU A 36 -11.72 18.18 -19.05
C GLU A 36 -13.04 17.41 -19.12
N LYS A 37 -13.04 16.13 -18.70
CA LYS A 37 -14.21 15.27 -18.79
C LYS A 37 -15.02 15.25 -17.50
N THR A 38 -14.32 15.27 -16.35
CA THR A 38 -14.95 15.08 -15.05
C THR A 38 -15.06 16.38 -14.23
N GLY A 39 -14.40 17.46 -14.70
CA GLY A 39 -14.43 18.77 -14.07
C GLY A 39 -13.46 18.88 -12.87
N TRP A 40 -13.81 19.73 -11.91
CA TRP A 40 -13.01 19.95 -10.71
C TRP A 40 -13.11 18.81 -9.71
N SER A 41 -11.98 18.40 -9.18
CA SER A 41 -11.86 17.47 -8.08
C SER A 41 -10.96 18.03 -6.97
N LEU A 42 -11.18 17.59 -5.74
CA LEU A 42 -10.31 17.85 -4.61
C LEU A 42 -9.74 16.51 -4.13
N THR A 43 -8.44 16.31 -4.30
CA THR A 43 -7.74 15.10 -3.88
C THR A 43 -6.93 15.39 -2.63
N GLY A 44 -7.06 14.57 -1.60
CA GLY A 44 -6.34 14.75 -0.35
C GLY A 44 -6.00 13.44 0.33
N GLY A 45 -5.09 13.53 1.32
CA GLY A 45 -4.71 12.37 2.08
C GLY A 45 -3.79 12.68 3.24
N TRP A 46 -3.59 11.67 4.04
CA TRP A 46 -2.71 11.70 5.19
C TRP A 46 -1.97 10.37 5.36
N ILE A 47 -0.67 10.45 5.60
CA ILE A 47 0.19 9.30 5.87
C ILE A 47 0.78 9.47 7.26
N ILE A 48 0.48 8.53 8.15
CA ILE A 48 1.03 8.43 9.49
C ILE A 48 2.11 7.35 9.45
N GLN A 49 3.37 7.79 9.40
CA GLN A 49 4.51 6.89 9.52
C GLN A 49 4.83 6.60 10.97
N ASN A 50 5.42 5.45 11.22
CA ASN A 50 5.76 4.99 12.57
C ASN A 50 4.54 4.98 13.51
N PHE A 51 3.38 4.58 12.99
CA PHE A 51 2.16 4.46 13.78
C PHE A 51 2.40 3.55 14.98
N ARG A 52 2.04 4.02 16.19
CA ARG A 52 2.31 3.36 17.48
C ARG A 52 3.80 3.13 17.81
N GLY A 53 4.74 3.80 17.15
CA GLY A 53 6.17 3.60 17.38
C GLY A 53 6.70 2.22 16.92
N ARG A 54 6.00 1.53 16.00
CA ARG A 54 6.33 0.18 15.53
C ARG A 54 6.73 0.12 14.06
N ASN A 55 7.11 1.24 13.48
CA ASN A 55 7.37 1.37 12.05
C ASN A 55 6.16 0.98 11.17
N GLN A 56 4.96 0.96 11.75
CA GLN A 56 3.71 0.77 11.04
C GLN A 56 3.37 2.02 10.24
N THR A 57 2.70 1.84 9.11
CA THR A 57 2.19 2.95 8.30
C THR A 57 0.68 2.87 8.23
N LEU A 58 0.01 3.99 8.49
CA LEU A 58 -1.42 4.14 8.30
C LEU A 58 -1.65 5.28 7.31
N GLN A 59 -2.37 5.02 6.25
CA GLN A 59 -2.63 5.97 5.18
C GLN A 59 -4.13 6.09 4.93
N PHE A 60 -4.59 7.32 4.80
CA PHE A 60 -5.93 7.68 4.35
C PHE A 60 -5.79 8.53 3.10
N GLY A 61 -6.65 8.33 2.14
CA GLY A 61 -6.67 9.16 0.94
C GLY A 61 -8.01 9.13 0.26
N GLY A 62 -8.28 10.16 -0.52
CA GLY A 62 -9.48 10.23 -1.31
C GLY A 62 -9.52 11.43 -2.24
N SER A 63 -10.47 11.39 -3.15
CA SER A 63 -10.81 12.47 -4.09
C SER A 63 -12.32 12.61 -4.10
N ILE A 64 -12.80 13.83 -4.18
CA ILE A 64 -14.22 14.18 -4.32
C ILE A 64 -14.43 15.14 -5.47
N GLY A 65 -15.53 15.00 -6.18
CA GLY A 65 -15.84 15.77 -7.39
C GLY A 65 -15.19 15.16 -8.64
N GLY A 66 -15.93 14.98 -9.68
CA GLY A 66 -15.47 14.33 -10.90
C GLY A 66 -15.36 12.82 -10.77
N ASN A 67 -14.35 12.33 -10.09
CA ASN A 67 -14.18 10.93 -9.72
C ASN A 67 -14.03 10.84 -8.19
N ASP A 68 -14.96 10.18 -7.54
CA ASP A 68 -14.95 10.03 -6.10
C ASP A 68 -14.18 8.77 -5.72
N THR A 69 -13.11 8.93 -4.97
CA THR A 69 -12.30 7.80 -4.48
C THR A 69 -12.00 7.99 -3.02
N TYR A 70 -11.96 6.91 -2.26
CA TYR A 70 -11.48 6.94 -0.89
C TYR A 70 -10.91 5.60 -0.49
N GLY A 71 -9.93 5.62 0.38
CA GLY A 71 -9.30 4.40 0.84
C GLY A 71 -8.49 4.57 2.11
N ILE A 72 -8.26 3.44 2.74
CA ILE A 72 -7.44 3.29 3.93
C ILE A 72 -6.46 2.15 3.68
N ASN A 73 -5.18 2.39 3.95
CA ASN A 73 -4.14 1.38 3.89
C ASN A 73 -3.41 1.32 5.23
N PHE A 74 -3.14 0.12 5.67
CA PHE A 74 -2.32 -0.18 6.84
C PHE A 74 -1.21 -1.14 6.46
N ALA A 75 0.01 -0.87 6.91
CA ALA A 75 1.15 -1.75 6.73
C ALA A 75 1.91 -1.92 8.04
N ASP A 76 2.18 -3.17 8.38
CA ASP A 76 3.01 -3.56 9.51
C ASP A 76 4.16 -4.43 9.00
N PRO A 77 5.41 -3.94 9.05
CA PRO A 77 6.56 -4.71 8.57
C PRO A 77 6.95 -5.88 9.49
N TRP A 78 6.41 -5.93 10.73
CA TRP A 78 6.83 -6.86 11.78
C TRP A 78 5.66 -7.48 12.56
N MET A 79 4.55 -7.76 11.91
CA MET A 79 3.31 -8.14 12.58
C MET A 79 3.44 -9.34 13.51
N PHE A 80 4.19 -10.35 13.13
CA PHE A 80 4.42 -11.56 13.94
C PHE A 80 5.86 -11.68 14.46
N GLY A 81 6.59 -10.57 14.53
CA GLY A 81 7.90 -10.48 15.17
C GLY A 81 9.07 -11.05 14.37
N ASN A 82 8.87 -11.91 13.42
CA ASN A 82 9.95 -12.62 12.74
C ASN A 82 9.95 -12.36 11.23
N HIS A 83 10.21 -11.11 10.84
CA HIS A 83 10.32 -10.69 9.43
C HIS A 83 9.06 -10.96 8.59
N VAL A 84 7.89 -11.07 9.25
CA VAL A 84 6.60 -11.21 8.58
C VAL A 84 5.91 -9.85 8.53
N SER A 85 5.66 -9.36 7.34
CA SER A 85 4.92 -8.12 7.11
C SER A 85 3.46 -8.40 6.77
N LEU A 86 2.58 -7.48 7.18
CA LEU A 86 1.18 -7.45 6.77
C LEU A 86 0.89 -6.13 6.08
N SER A 87 0.14 -6.19 4.98
CA SER A 87 -0.47 -5.02 4.34
C SER A 87 -1.97 -5.26 4.19
N LEU A 88 -2.76 -4.28 4.57
CA LEU A 88 -4.22 -4.27 4.43
C LEU A 88 -4.63 -3.00 3.70
N GLY A 89 -5.54 -3.14 2.75
CA GLY A 89 -6.12 -2.03 2.03
C GLY A 89 -7.64 -2.20 1.88
N ILE A 90 -8.37 -1.13 2.03
CA ILE A 90 -9.79 -1.04 1.68
C ILE A 90 -10.00 0.27 0.94
N GLY A 91 -10.75 0.22 -0.14
CA GLY A 91 -11.03 1.38 -0.94
C GLY A 91 -12.34 1.28 -1.71
N ARG A 92 -12.80 2.43 -2.16
CA ARG A 92 -13.91 2.55 -3.07
C ARG A 92 -13.65 3.66 -4.07
N SER A 93 -14.00 3.44 -5.32
CA SER A 93 -13.86 4.39 -6.40
C SER A 93 -15.13 4.45 -7.21
N LEU A 94 -15.65 5.64 -7.39
CA LEU A 94 -16.81 5.93 -8.23
C LEU A 94 -16.33 6.80 -9.39
N PHE A 95 -16.46 6.32 -10.60
CA PHE A 95 -16.05 7.07 -11.78
C PHE A 95 -16.92 6.78 -13.00
N ARG A 96 -17.01 7.74 -13.88
CA ARG A 96 -17.73 7.58 -15.15
C ARG A 96 -16.87 6.81 -16.14
N HIS A 97 -17.42 5.75 -16.72
CA HIS A 97 -16.71 4.95 -17.70
C HIS A 97 -16.44 5.77 -18.98
N ASN A 98 -15.20 5.70 -19.50
CA ASN A 98 -14.78 6.55 -20.61
C ASN A 98 -15.52 6.33 -21.94
N PHE A 99 -16.05 5.14 -22.16
CA PHE A 99 -16.67 4.73 -23.43
C PHE A 99 -18.16 4.40 -23.29
N LEU A 100 -18.61 4.13 -22.07
CA LEU A 100 -20.00 3.83 -21.78
C LEU A 100 -20.54 4.99 -20.96
N ASP A 101 -21.75 5.45 -21.28
CA ASP A 101 -22.43 6.46 -20.45
C ASP A 101 -23.00 5.81 -19.18
N ARG A 102 -22.11 5.25 -18.39
CA ARG A 102 -22.39 4.51 -17.16
C ARG A 102 -21.42 4.93 -16.07
N GLU A 103 -21.90 4.92 -14.84
CA GLU A 103 -21.05 5.04 -13.67
C GLU A 103 -20.57 3.65 -13.25
N LEU A 104 -19.29 3.57 -12.93
CA LEU A 104 -18.65 2.37 -12.40
C LEU A 104 -18.28 2.62 -10.94
N ASP A 105 -18.84 1.83 -10.07
CA ASP A 105 -18.51 1.80 -8.64
C ASP A 105 -17.68 0.55 -8.35
N VAL A 106 -16.49 0.75 -7.80
CA VAL A 106 -15.53 -0.31 -7.51
C VAL A 106 -15.19 -0.27 -6.03
N GLY A 107 -15.63 -1.27 -5.29
CA GLY A 107 -15.18 -1.54 -3.93
C GLY A 107 -14.03 -2.55 -3.94
N SER A 108 -12.98 -2.33 -3.17
CA SER A 108 -11.85 -3.27 -3.08
C SER A 108 -11.39 -3.49 -1.64
N PHE A 109 -10.96 -4.72 -1.38
CA PHE A 109 -10.27 -5.11 -0.16
C PHE A 109 -9.03 -5.93 -0.54
N GLN A 110 -7.88 -5.53 -0.06
CA GLN A 110 -6.62 -6.20 -0.31
C GLN A 110 -5.96 -6.62 1.00
N MET A 111 -5.38 -7.82 1.02
CA MET A 111 -4.59 -8.33 2.12
C MET A 111 -3.35 -9.04 1.59
N THR A 112 -2.18 -8.69 2.12
CA THR A 112 -0.90 -9.28 1.69
C THR A 112 -0.02 -9.55 2.89
N PHE A 113 0.51 -10.77 2.95
CA PHE A 113 1.55 -11.18 3.88
C PHE A 113 2.88 -11.30 3.15
N GLY A 114 3.92 -10.74 3.72
CA GLY A 114 5.28 -10.85 3.19
C GLY A 114 6.21 -11.47 4.21
N ARG A 115 7.23 -12.20 3.73
CA ARG A 115 8.28 -12.77 4.58
C ARG A 115 9.64 -12.65 3.91
N TRP A 116 10.63 -12.30 4.71
CA TRP A 116 12.02 -12.35 4.31
C TRP A 116 12.62 -13.73 4.61
N PHE A 117 13.35 -14.28 3.65
CA PHE A 117 14.14 -15.50 3.74
C PHE A 117 15.62 -15.12 3.57
N GLY A 118 16.33 -15.07 4.70
CA GLY A 118 17.65 -14.47 4.72
C GLY A 118 17.62 -12.97 4.43
N GLU A 119 18.70 -12.45 3.85
CA GLU A 119 18.87 -11.02 3.58
C GLU A 119 18.44 -10.60 2.16
N SER A 120 18.32 -11.57 1.26
CA SER A 120 18.19 -11.30 -0.18
C SER A 120 16.85 -11.68 -0.78
N ILE A 121 16.06 -12.55 -0.15
CA ILE A 121 14.80 -13.03 -0.73
C ILE A 121 13.64 -12.52 0.09
N LYS A 122 12.71 -11.84 -0.57
CA LYS A 122 11.40 -11.51 -0.01
C LYS A 122 10.31 -12.16 -0.83
N SER A 123 9.44 -12.92 -0.19
CA SER A 123 8.24 -13.47 -0.81
C SER A 123 7.00 -12.87 -0.18
N SER A 124 5.95 -12.68 -0.97
CA SER A 124 4.64 -12.31 -0.43
C SER A 124 3.53 -13.12 -1.08
N LEU A 125 2.50 -13.35 -0.27
CA LEU A 125 1.25 -13.98 -0.66
C LEU A 125 0.10 -13.06 -0.24
N GLY A 126 -0.82 -12.82 -1.12
CA GLY A 126 -1.96 -11.97 -0.86
C GLY A 126 -3.16 -12.31 -1.72
N PHE A 127 -4.21 -11.57 -1.50
CA PHE A 127 -5.40 -11.59 -2.34
C PHE A 127 -6.06 -10.22 -2.36
N GLU A 128 -6.84 -10.01 -3.39
CA GLU A 128 -7.74 -8.87 -3.54
C GLU A 128 -9.16 -9.38 -3.78
N LEU A 129 -10.11 -8.80 -3.09
CA LEU A 129 -11.54 -8.92 -3.34
C LEU A 129 -12.01 -7.61 -3.96
N GLU A 130 -12.69 -7.70 -5.07
CA GLU A 130 -13.18 -6.54 -5.78
C GLU A 130 -14.65 -6.74 -6.13
N GLU A 131 -15.46 -5.73 -5.84
CA GLU A 131 -16.84 -5.63 -6.26
C GLU A 131 -16.95 -4.50 -7.28
N LYS A 132 -17.49 -4.80 -8.46
CA LYS A 132 -17.78 -3.80 -9.51
C LYS A 132 -19.26 -3.75 -9.76
N SER A 133 -19.84 -2.57 -9.74
CA SER A 133 -21.20 -2.34 -10.18
C SER A 133 -21.28 -1.27 -11.25
N PHE A 134 -22.10 -1.50 -12.25
CA PHE A 134 -22.39 -0.53 -13.30
C PHE A 134 -23.79 0.00 -13.09
N SER A 135 -23.94 1.32 -13.08
CA SER A 135 -25.25 1.97 -13.01
C SER A 135 -25.49 2.80 -14.26
N ASN A 136 -26.75 2.82 -14.72
CA ASN A 136 -27.23 3.67 -15.77
C ASN A 136 -28.48 4.39 -15.27
N ASP A 137 -28.53 5.73 -15.33
CA ASP A 137 -29.67 6.58 -14.98
C ASP A 137 -30.49 6.07 -13.76
N ASN A 138 -29.81 5.94 -12.60
CA ASN A 138 -30.38 5.50 -11.32
C ASN A 138 -30.83 4.04 -11.22
N THR A 139 -30.55 3.20 -12.18
CA THR A 139 -30.76 1.76 -12.07
C THR A 139 -29.44 1.03 -12.02
N VAL A 140 -29.16 0.33 -10.91
CA VAL A 140 -28.04 -0.58 -10.81
C VAL A 140 -28.35 -1.79 -11.67
N SER A 141 -27.52 -2.05 -12.70
CA SER A 141 -27.84 -3.07 -13.67
C SER A 141 -27.06 -4.38 -13.46
N ASP A 142 -25.80 -4.31 -13.04
CA ASP A 142 -24.97 -5.51 -12.97
C ASP A 142 -23.94 -5.42 -11.85
N TYR A 143 -23.79 -6.50 -11.06
CA TYR A 143 -22.74 -6.66 -10.06
C TYR A 143 -21.78 -7.76 -10.49
N TYR A 144 -20.48 -7.48 -10.36
CA TYR A 144 -19.41 -8.44 -10.64
C TYR A 144 -18.49 -8.52 -9.44
N TYR A 145 -18.18 -9.73 -9.01
CA TYR A 145 -17.25 -9.99 -7.91
C TYR A 145 -16.00 -10.67 -8.45
N TYR A 146 -14.87 -10.24 -7.97
CA TYR A 146 -13.58 -10.82 -8.35
C TYR A 146 -12.80 -11.22 -7.10
N PHE A 147 -12.19 -12.37 -7.17
CA PHE A 147 -11.19 -12.82 -6.22
C PHE A 147 -9.87 -12.98 -6.96
N SER A 148 -8.86 -12.27 -6.52
CA SER A 148 -7.59 -12.19 -7.20
C SER A 148 -6.44 -12.55 -6.28
N PRO A 149 -6.05 -13.84 -6.20
CA PRO A 149 -4.86 -14.24 -5.47
C PRO A 149 -3.60 -13.71 -6.16
N GLN A 150 -2.62 -13.35 -5.35
CA GLN A 150 -1.37 -12.77 -5.84
C GLN A 150 -0.17 -13.31 -5.07
N VAL A 151 0.91 -13.55 -5.79
CA VAL A 151 2.20 -14.00 -5.24
C VAL A 151 3.31 -13.13 -5.79
N SER A 152 4.22 -12.70 -4.94
CA SER A 152 5.45 -12.05 -5.41
C SER A 152 6.69 -12.69 -4.80
N ILE A 153 7.76 -12.70 -5.58
CA ILE A 153 9.09 -13.13 -5.15
C ILE A 153 10.09 -12.09 -5.63
N ASN A 154 10.83 -11.54 -4.70
CA ASN A 154 11.88 -10.56 -4.96
C ASN A 154 13.21 -11.13 -4.47
N TYR A 155 14.20 -11.15 -5.35
CA TYR A 155 15.59 -11.47 -5.05
C TYR A 155 16.42 -10.20 -5.22
N ASP A 156 16.99 -9.69 -4.13
CA ASP A 156 17.74 -8.44 -4.12
C ASP A 156 19.08 -8.63 -3.40
N THR A 157 20.15 -8.52 -4.17
CA THR A 157 21.53 -8.58 -3.67
C THR A 157 22.28 -7.27 -3.82
N ARG A 158 21.56 -6.18 -4.11
CA ARG A 158 22.18 -4.87 -4.31
C ARG A 158 22.85 -4.38 -3.03
N ASN A 159 24.04 -3.83 -3.16
CA ASN A 159 24.80 -3.30 -2.03
C ASN A 159 24.22 -1.99 -1.49
N VAL A 160 23.57 -1.19 -2.34
CA VAL A 160 22.92 0.07 -1.98
C VAL A 160 21.56 0.15 -2.66
N TYR A 161 20.53 0.37 -1.88
CA TYR A 161 19.16 0.30 -2.32
C TYR A 161 18.77 1.36 -3.37
N TRP A 162 19.25 2.59 -3.18
CA TRP A 162 18.87 3.75 -4.00
C TRP A 162 19.87 4.09 -5.12
N ASN A 163 21.10 3.58 -5.02
CA ASN A 163 22.15 3.78 -6.03
C ASN A 163 23.09 2.56 -6.04
N PRO A 164 22.68 1.44 -6.61
CA PRO A 164 23.45 0.21 -6.55
C PRO A 164 24.69 0.28 -7.43
N GLY A 165 25.85 0.07 -6.82
CA GLY A 165 27.13 -0.12 -7.55
C GLY A 165 27.40 -1.58 -7.91
N LYS A 166 26.76 -2.53 -7.21
CA LYS A 166 26.89 -3.99 -7.42
C LYS A 166 25.62 -4.69 -6.99
N GLY A 167 25.37 -5.88 -7.56
CA GLY A 167 24.25 -6.76 -7.21
C GLY A 167 23.17 -6.76 -8.27
N ILE A 168 22.17 -7.60 -8.05
CA ILE A 168 21.07 -7.87 -8.98
C ILE A 168 19.75 -7.73 -8.21
N LEU A 169 18.74 -7.15 -8.85
CA LEU A 169 17.35 -7.20 -8.42
C LEU A 169 16.55 -7.96 -9.45
N VAL A 170 15.89 -9.03 -9.01
CA VAL A 170 14.92 -9.78 -9.81
C VAL A 170 13.60 -9.80 -9.06
N SER A 171 12.53 -9.39 -9.72
CA SER A 171 11.19 -9.37 -9.17
C SER A 171 10.24 -10.14 -10.07
N HIS A 172 9.50 -11.07 -9.48
CA HIS A 172 8.41 -11.78 -10.12
C HIS A 172 7.12 -11.50 -9.38
N TYR A 173 6.07 -11.22 -10.15
CA TYR A 173 4.73 -10.99 -9.64
C TYR A 173 3.73 -11.81 -10.46
N PHE A 174 2.94 -12.61 -9.76
CA PHE A 174 1.86 -13.40 -10.32
C PHE A 174 0.54 -12.88 -9.77
N TYR A 175 -0.37 -12.60 -10.66
CA TYR A 175 -1.70 -12.11 -10.36
C TYR A 175 -2.72 -12.90 -11.19
N PHE A 176 -3.71 -13.47 -10.52
CA PHE A 176 -4.79 -14.21 -11.16
C PHE A 176 -6.11 -13.53 -10.83
N MET A 177 -6.87 -13.18 -11.85
CA MET A 177 -8.20 -12.61 -11.67
C MET A 177 -9.26 -13.64 -11.99
N ASN A 178 -10.06 -14.00 -10.99
CA ASN A 178 -11.19 -14.91 -11.16
C ASN A 178 -12.49 -14.15 -10.88
N GLY A 179 -13.37 -14.10 -11.89
CA GLY A 179 -14.74 -13.63 -11.69
C GLY A 179 -15.53 -14.66 -10.90
N ILE A 180 -16.24 -14.20 -9.89
CA ILE A 180 -17.22 -15.00 -9.16
C ILE A 180 -18.59 -14.59 -9.69
N GLU A 181 -19.28 -15.48 -10.37
CA GLU A 181 -20.62 -15.19 -10.83
C GLU A 181 -21.53 -14.94 -9.62
N PRO A 182 -22.33 -13.86 -9.61
CA PRO A 182 -23.32 -13.68 -8.57
C PRO A 182 -24.29 -14.87 -8.64
N SER A 183 -24.41 -15.63 -7.55
CA SER A 183 -25.46 -16.64 -7.45
C SER A 183 -26.80 -15.91 -7.50
N ASN A 184 -27.53 -16.04 -8.58
CA ASN A 184 -28.92 -15.59 -8.68
C ASN A 184 -29.74 -16.38 -7.65
N TYR A 185 -30.03 -15.75 -6.51
CA TYR A 185 -31.08 -16.18 -5.58
C TYR A 185 -32.35 -15.36 -5.84
#